data_221a6b62fa0c61b8c7290151d33bd5bc
#
_entry.id   221a6b62fa0c61b8c7290151d33bd5bc
#
_cell.length_a   1.000
_cell.length_b   1.000
_cell.length_c   1.000
_cell.angle_alpha   90.00
_cell.angle_beta   90.00
_cell.angle_gamma   90.00
#
_symmetry.space_group_name_H-M   'P 1'
#
loop_
_entity.id
_entity.type
_entity.pdbx_description
1 polymer ?
#
loop_
_entity_poly.entity_id
_entity_poly.type
_entity_poly.pdbx_seq_one_letter_code
_entity_poly.pdbx_strand_id
1 'polypeptide(L)'
;MSAPWLADGLSGLTAPLAALWAQGPRALEFERPVVLALLPIVLLAGLVATVRERRRPTLRVAGGADMARLPRGAGPIIRLLPVGLVVVAAALVTVGLAGPFVRGAPDPRSSEGIDIVIALDVSGSMRAADFRPKDRLFVAKEVIAEQVLSRPRDRVGLVVFAGEAFTQAPLTHDRALLKTVLDGVRTGVIRDGTAIGDGLALALARLESSKAKTKTVILLTDGDNNSGALAPETAMQLAKDVSVKVFPILVGKGGRVPFPDGVDLFGAPRYVSVDMPVNPALLKKIAKETDGAFFQAGDKRGLETSFQAILERLDRSVLDGSPPVRRPLPLSAAVALPAWLLVVLALWLRHTRGSIVP
;
A
#
# COMPACT_ATOMS: atom_id res chain seq x y z
N MET A 1 19.11 -11.60 26.78
CA MET A 1 18.34 -12.23 25.68
C MET A 1 16.88 -11.92 25.93
N SER A 2 16.33 -10.86 25.33
CA SER A 2 14.92 -10.49 25.41
C SER A 2 14.15 -11.37 24.40
N ALA A 3 13.18 -12.11 24.87
CA ALA A 3 12.39 -13.03 24.05
C ALA A 3 11.46 -12.23 23.11
N PRO A 4 11.71 -12.18 21.81
CA PRO A 4 10.96 -11.32 20.85
C PRO A 4 9.48 -11.70 20.78
N TRP A 5 9.11 -12.96 21.05
CA TRP A 5 7.73 -13.43 21.03
C TRP A 5 6.83 -12.86 22.15
N LEU A 6 7.41 -12.40 23.27
CA LEU A 6 6.66 -11.72 24.34
C LEU A 6 6.27 -10.30 23.95
N ALA A 7 7.13 -9.60 23.20
CA ALA A 7 6.83 -8.26 22.71
C ALA A 7 5.71 -8.28 21.66
N ASP A 8 5.71 -9.24 20.75
CA ASP A 8 4.66 -9.41 19.73
C ASP A 8 3.31 -9.82 20.32
N GLY A 9 3.33 -10.67 21.35
CA GLY A 9 2.09 -11.08 22.05
C GLY A 9 1.42 -9.94 22.82
N LEU A 10 2.20 -9.07 23.46
CA LEU A 10 1.68 -7.92 24.19
C LEU A 10 1.20 -6.79 23.25
N SER A 11 1.86 -6.59 22.13
CA SER A 11 1.43 -5.59 21.13
C SER A 11 0.07 -5.95 20.51
N GLY A 12 -0.21 -7.25 20.31
CA GLY A 12 -1.50 -7.73 19.83
C GLY A 12 -2.67 -7.46 20.77
N LEU A 13 -2.42 -7.29 22.08
CA LEU A 13 -3.45 -6.96 23.08
C LEU A 13 -3.56 -5.45 23.32
N THR A 14 -2.44 -4.75 23.33
CA THR A 14 -2.40 -3.32 23.71
C THR A 14 -2.78 -2.39 22.55
N ALA A 15 -2.38 -2.70 21.33
CA ALA A 15 -2.66 -1.86 20.16
C ALA A 15 -4.17 -1.65 19.89
N PRO A 16 -5.03 -2.70 19.90
CA PRO A 16 -6.47 -2.52 19.68
C PRO A 16 -7.15 -1.77 20.82
N LEU A 17 -6.71 -1.96 22.07
CA LEU A 17 -7.23 -1.23 23.22
C LEU A 17 -6.83 0.25 23.20
N ALA A 18 -5.59 0.55 22.84
CA ALA A 18 -5.13 1.92 22.65
C ALA A 18 -5.87 2.63 21.52
N ALA A 19 -6.11 1.93 20.41
CA ALA A 19 -6.90 2.46 19.29
C ALA A 19 -8.36 2.73 19.69
N LEU A 20 -8.98 1.82 20.44
CA LEU A 20 -10.34 2.00 20.97
C LEU A 20 -10.42 3.22 21.91
N TRP A 21 -9.42 3.39 22.79
CA TRP A 21 -9.35 4.52 23.71
C TRP A 21 -9.22 5.86 22.97
N ALA A 22 -8.38 5.89 21.92
CA ALA A 22 -8.15 7.09 21.13
C ALA A 22 -9.34 7.50 20.26
N GLN A 23 -10.08 6.53 19.70
CA GLN A 23 -11.17 6.77 18.76
C GLN A 23 -12.56 6.74 19.40
N GLY A 24 -12.66 6.27 20.65
CA GLY A 24 -13.91 6.13 21.39
C GLY A 24 -14.76 4.93 20.98
N PRO A 25 -15.86 4.66 21.72
CA PRO A 25 -16.67 3.46 21.56
C PRO A 25 -17.41 3.37 20.20
N ARG A 26 -17.56 4.49 19.49
CA ARG A 26 -18.17 4.53 18.13
C ARG A 26 -17.31 3.89 17.04
N ALA A 27 -16.03 3.65 17.32
CA ALA A 27 -15.11 2.99 16.40
C ALA A 27 -15.17 1.45 16.49
N LEU A 28 -15.95 0.90 17.45
CA LEU A 28 -16.13 -0.54 17.62
C LEU A 28 -17.09 -1.07 16.54
N GLU A 29 -16.60 -1.99 15.74
CA GLU A 29 -17.38 -2.71 14.73
C GLU A 29 -17.34 -4.22 15.03
N PHE A 30 -18.33 -4.95 14.50
CA PHE A 30 -18.44 -6.40 14.68
C PHE A 30 -18.42 -7.08 13.32
N GLU A 31 -17.58 -8.11 13.19
CA GLU A 31 -17.52 -8.94 11.97
C GLU A 31 -18.82 -9.73 11.75
N ARG A 32 -19.41 -10.22 12.84
CA ARG A 32 -20.62 -11.05 12.83
C ARG A 32 -21.66 -10.55 13.85
N PRO A 33 -22.30 -9.41 13.59
CA PRO A 33 -23.23 -8.79 14.56
C PRO A 33 -24.42 -9.68 14.91
N VAL A 34 -24.82 -10.61 14.02
CA VAL A 34 -25.91 -11.57 14.27
C VAL A 34 -25.66 -12.44 15.49
N VAL A 35 -24.38 -12.73 15.84
CA VAL A 35 -24.03 -13.51 17.02
C VAL A 35 -24.45 -12.82 18.33
N LEU A 36 -24.54 -11.49 18.33
CA LEU A 36 -25.01 -10.74 19.50
C LEU A 36 -26.48 -11.04 19.84
N ALA A 37 -27.27 -11.58 18.91
CA ALA A 37 -28.63 -12.03 19.16
C ALA A 37 -28.70 -13.22 20.13
N LEU A 38 -27.58 -13.90 20.41
CA LEU A 38 -27.50 -14.94 21.44
C LEU A 38 -27.40 -14.36 22.88
N LEU A 39 -27.03 -13.08 23.03
CA LEU A 39 -26.92 -12.46 24.36
C LEU A 39 -28.22 -12.55 25.21
N PRO A 40 -29.41 -12.24 24.68
CA PRO A 40 -30.64 -12.40 25.43
C PRO A 40 -30.87 -13.85 25.90
N ILE A 41 -30.51 -14.84 25.09
CA ILE A 41 -30.63 -16.26 25.42
C ILE A 41 -29.67 -16.64 26.57
N VAL A 42 -28.42 -16.17 26.52
CA VAL A 42 -27.40 -16.37 27.56
C VAL A 42 -27.86 -15.71 28.87
N LEU A 43 -28.41 -14.52 28.84
CA LEU A 43 -28.92 -13.83 30.02
C LEU A 43 -30.14 -14.53 30.60
N LEU A 44 -31.06 -14.99 29.76
CA LEU A 44 -32.23 -15.74 30.19
C LEU A 44 -31.82 -17.09 30.84
N ALA A 45 -30.88 -17.81 30.22
CA ALA A 45 -30.34 -19.05 30.81
C ALA A 45 -29.67 -18.79 32.17
N GLY A 46 -28.92 -17.69 32.29
CA GLY A 46 -28.34 -17.22 33.54
C GLY A 46 -29.40 -16.90 34.61
N LEU A 47 -30.47 -16.22 34.23
CA LEU A 47 -31.59 -15.92 35.13
C LEU A 47 -32.25 -17.23 35.64
N VAL A 48 -32.51 -18.16 34.74
CA VAL A 48 -33.06 -19.50 35.09
C VAL A 48 -32.12 -20.25 36.03
N ALA A 49 -30.81 -20.24 35.76
CA ALA A 49 -29.81 -20.85 36.61
C ALA A 49 -29.78 -20.24 38.03
N THR A 50 -29.84 -18.90 38.13
CA THR A 50 -29.87 -18.20 39.43
C THR A 50 -31.15 -18.48 40.20
N VAL A 51 -32.31 -18.57 39.53
CA VAL A 51 -33.57 -18.94 40.16
C VAL A 51 -33.55 -20.39 40.65
N ARG A 52 -33.00 -21.31 39.83
CA ARG A 52 -32.84 -22.72 40.24
C ARG A 52 -31.91 -22.86 41.44
N GLU A 53 -30.79 -22.14 41.46
CA GLU A 53 -29.85 -22.18 42.60
C GLU A 53 -30.47 -21.64 43.89
N ARG A 54 -31.30 -20.59 43.80
CA ARG A 54 -32.06 -20.06 44.96
C ARG A 54 -33.10 -21.05 45.49
N ARG A 55 -33.69 -21.91 44.65
CA ARG A 55 -34.74 -22.87 45.00
C ARG A 55 -34.19 -24.22 45.48
N ARG A 56 -32.87 -24.44 45.44
CA ARG A 56 -32.31 -25.72 45.97
C ARG A 56 -32.62 -25.85 47.45
N PRO A 57 -33.24 -26.96 47.85
CA PRO A 57 -33.58 -27.18 49.25
C PRO A 57 -32.29 -27.26 50.07
N THR A 58 -32.22 -26.49 51.14
CA THR A 58 -31.18 -26.63 52.16
C THR A 58 -31.60 -27.77 53.09
N LEU A 59 -30.79 -28.85 53.14
CA LEU A 59 -30.98 -29.88 54.15
C LEU A 59 -30.77 -29.25 55.53
N ARG A 60 -31.85 -29.21 56.34
CA ARG A 60 -31.76 -28.86 57.76
C ARG A 60 -31.28 -30.10 58.48
N VAL A 61 -30.03 -30.15 58.89
CA VAL A 61 -29.52 -31.18 59.76
C VAL A 61 -30.07 -30.90 61.18
N ALA A 62 -30.87 -31.79 61.63
CA ALA A 62 -31.38 -31.72 63.00
C ALA A 62 -30.22 -32.02 63.99
N GLY A 63 -29.81 -31.02 64.78
CA GLY A 63 -28.75 -31.18 65.80
C GLY A 63 -27.88 -29.95 65.99
N GLY A 64 -28.10 -28.84 65.24
CA GLY A 64 -27.21 -27.68 65.25
C GLY A 64 -27.59 -26.52 66.15
N ALA A 65 -27.73 -26.74 67.47
CA ALA A 65 -27.87 -25.59 68.36
C ALA A 65 -26.66 -24.65 68.40
N ASP A 66 -25.49 -25.15 68.00
CA ASP A 66 -24.24 -24.32 67.92
C ASP A 66 -24.04 -23.60 66.62
N MET A 67 -24.78 -23.90 65.55
CA MET A 67 -24.70 -23.19 64.27
C MET A 67 -25.45 -21.83 64.25
N ALA A 68 -26.19 -21.49 65.32
CA ALA A 68 -26.90 -20.21 65.39
C ALA A 68 -25.98 -18.99 65.56
N ARG A 69 -24.66 -19.17 65.73
CA ARG A 69 -23.66 -18.12 65.93
C ARG A 69 -22.94 -17.66 64.64
N LEU A 70 -23.22 -18.27 63.49
CA LEU A 70 -22.62 -17.79 62.22
C LEU A 70 -23.37 -16.56 61.70
N PRO A 71 -22.66 -15.56 61.27
CA PRO A 71 -23.27 -14.33 60.73
C PRO A 71 -24.14 -14.64 59.52
N ARG A 72 -25.45 -14.31 59.62
CA ARG A 72 -26.51 -14.61 58.65
C ARG A 72 -26.40 -13.82 57.33
N GLY A 73 -25.33 -13.01 57.11
CA GLY A 73 -25.29 -11.99 56.04
C GLY A 73 -24.83 -12.44 54.65
N ALA A 74 -23.88 -13.39 54.53
CA ALA A 74 -23.15 -13.63 53.27
C ALA A 74 -23.54 -14.88 52.48
N GLY A 75 -24.34 -15.80 53.07
CA GLY A 75 -24.66 -17.09 52.48
C GLY A 75 -25.29 -17.08 51.07
N PRO A 76 -26.32 -16.28 50.80
CA PRO A 76 -26.96 -16.27 49.50
C PRO A 76 -26.09 -15.62 48.41
N ILE A 77 -25.34 -14.56 48.75
CA ILE A 77 -24.45 -13.85 47.80
C ILE A 77 -23.32 -14.78 47.37
N ILE A 78 -22.73 -15.47 48.32
CA ILE A 78 -21.63 -16.40 48.10
C ILE A 78 -22.07 -17.60 47.23
N ARG A 79 -23.30 -18.07 47.29
CA ARG A 79 -23.85 -19.18 46.45
C ARG A 79 -24.07 -18.73 45.00
N LEU A 80 -24.50 -17.49 44.78
CA LEU A 80 -24.80 -16.98 43.45
C LEU A 80 -23.56 -16.49 42.68
N LEU A 81 -22.47 -16.20 43.37
CA LEU A 81 -21.24 -15.68 42.78
C LEU A 81 -20.70 -16.57 41.63
N PRO A 82 -20.55 -17.90 41.76
CA PRO A 82 -20.06 -18.73 40.66
C PRO A 82 -21.00 -18.74 39.46
N VAL A 83 -22.31 -18.70 39.69
CA VAL A 83 -23.29 -18.62 38.58
C VAL A 83 -23.21 -17.29 37.87
N GLY A 84 -23.10 -16.20 38.61
CA GLY A 84 -22.90 -14.86 38.02
C GLY A 84 -21.62 -14.77 37.16
N LEU A 85 -20.51 -15.31 37.67
CA LEU A 85 -19.25 -15.35 36.94
C LEU A 85 -19.36 -16.13 35.62
N VAL A 86 -20.04 -17.28 35.62
CA VAL A 86 -20.28 -18.10 34.41
C VAL A 86 -21.15 -17.34 33.41
N VAL A 87 -22.19 -16.63 33.86
CA VAL A 87 -23.06 -15.86 32.99
C VAL A 87 -22.29 -14.68 32.34
N VAL A 88 -21.46 -13.97 33.12
CA VAL A 88 -20.62 -12.90 32.59
C VAL A 88 -19.58 -13.45 31.59
N ALA A 89 -18.96 -14.59 31.95
CA ALA A 89 -18.02 -15.25 31.04
C ALA A 89 -18.68 -15.66 29.71
N ALA A 90 -19.89 -16.26 29.78
CA ALA A 90 -20.64 -16.63 28.57
C ALA A 90 -21.04 -15.44 27.72
N ALA A 91 -21.43 -14.32 28.36
CA ALA A 91 -21.70 -13.07 27.65
C ALA A 91 -20.45 -12.51 26.95
N LEU A 92 -19.30 -12.52 27.63
CA LEU A 92 -18.02 -12.12 27.04
C LEU A 92 -17.60 -13.02 25.88
N VAL A 93 -17.79 -14.36 26.01
CA VAL A 93 -17.54 -15.31 24.91
C VAL A 93 -18.43 -14.98 23.72
N THR A 94 -19.72 -14.69 23.95
CA THR A 94 -20.65 -14.31 22.87
C THR A 94 -20.20 -13.04 22.17
N VAL A 95 -19.76 -12.02 22.91
CA VAL A 95 -19.17 -10.79 22.35
C VAL A 95 -17.88 -11.10 21.57
N GLY A 96 -17.02 -11.98 22.12
CA GLY A 96 -15.78 -12.40 21.44
C GLY A 96 -16.05 -13.12 20.11
N LEU A 97 -17.08 -13.99 20.07
CA LEU A 97 -17.52 -14.71 18.86
C LEU A 97 -18.12 -13.76 17.80
N ALA A 98 -18.69 -12.61 18.21
CA ALA A 98 -19.16 -11.59 17.31
C ALA A 98 -18.01 -10.90 16.57
N GLY A 99 -16.74 -11.14 16.96
CA GLY A 99 -15.55 -10.61 16.32
C GLY A 99 -15.44 -9.09 16.43
N PRO A 100 -15.35 -8.51 17.63
CA PRO A 100 -15.18 -7.07 17.80
C PRO A 100 -13.81 -6.64 17.23
N PHE A 101 -13.81 -5.57 16.45
CA PHE A 101 -12.58 -4.97 15.93
C PHE A 101 -12.69 -3.43 15.90
N VAL A 102 -11.52 -2.79 15.89
CA VAL A 102 -11.41 -1.34 15.70
C VAL A 102 -10.68 -1.09 14.39
N ARG A 103 -11.14 -0.10 13.64
CA ARG A 103 -10.44 0.33 12.42
C ARG A 103 -9.09 0.92 12.82
N GLY A 104 -8.02 0.25 12.44
CA GLY A 104 -6.66 0.72 12.65
C GLY A 104 -6.36 2.01 11.88
N ALA A 105 -5.18 2.56 12.09
CA ALA A 105 -4.67 3.64 11.27
C ALA A 105 -4.62 3.20 9.80
N PRO A 106 -4.77 4.14 8.84
CA PRO A 106 -4.57 3.86 7.43
C PRO A 106 -3.22 3.15 7.24
N ASP A 107 -3.23 1.97 6.62
CA ASP A 107 -1.97 1.30 6.28
C ASP A 107 -1.39 1.98 5.04
N PRO A 108 -0.33 2.77 5.16
CA PRO A 108 0.32 3.38 4.01
C PRO A 108 0.87 2.32 3.04
N ARG A 109 0.93 1.06 3.51
CA ARG A 109 1.39 -0.08 2.71
C ARG A 109 0.28 -0.74 1.89
N SER A 110 -0.97 -0.38 2.06
CA SER A 110 -2.11 -0.96 1.36
C SER A 110 -2.54 -0.18 0.12
N SER A 111 -1.82 0.89 -0.26
CA SER A 111 -2.06 1.57 -1.53
C SER A 111 -1.82 0.59 -2.69
N GLU A 112 -2.79 0.47 -3.58
CA GLU A 112 -2.63 -0.26 -4.84
C GLU A 112 -1.41 0.32 -5.58
N GLY A 113 -0.56 -0.56 -6.16
CA GLY A 113 0.59 -0.13 -6.95
C GLY A 113 0.14 0.68 -8.17
N ILE A 114 1.02 1.52 -8.65
CA ILE A 114 0.84 2.33 -9.86
C ILE A 114 1.44 1.57 -11.04
N ASP A 115 0.78 1.65 -12.20
CA ASP A 115 1.35 1.16 -13.44
C ASP A 115 2.01 2.30 -14.21
N ILE A 116 3.30 2.20 -14.36
CA ILE A 116 4.15 3.23 -14.99
C ILE A 116 4.75 2.64 -16.26
N VAL A 117 4.52 3.23 -17.42
CA VAL A 117 5.29 2.93 -18.63
C VAL A 117 6.21 4.08 -18.92
N ILE A 118 7.50 3.77 -19.05
CA ILE A 118 8.53 4.74 -19.46
C ILE A 118 8.67 4.64 -20.95
N ALA A 119 8.40 5.73 -21.66
CA ALA A 119 8.71 5.90 -23.08
C ALA A 119 10.01 6.69 -23.19
N LEU A 120 11.09 6.00 -23.52
CA LEU A 120 12.45 6.54 -23.54
C LEU A 120 12.92 6.76 -24.98
N ASP A 121 13.26 7.99 -25.30
CA ASP A 121 13.89 8.35 -26.55
C ASP A 121 15.33 7.79 -26.62
N VAL A 122 15.63 7.10 -27.70
CA VAL A 122 16.97 6.54 -27.99
C VAL A 122 17.51 7.04 -29.34
N SER A 123 16.98 8.15 -29.86
CA SER A 123 17.46 8.82 -31.08
C SER A 123 18.91 9.27 -30.93
N GLY A 124 19.51 9.60 -32.05
CA GLY A 124 20.92 10.05 -32.12
C GLY A 124 21.23 11.23 -31.23
N SER A 125 20.28 12.16 -31.02
CA SER A 125 20.43 13.36 -30.18
C SER A 125 20.68 13.02 -28.70
N MET A 126 20.18 11.89 -28.20
CA MET A 126 20.41 11.41 -26.83
C MET A 126 21.89 11.06 -26.55
N ARG A 127 22.77 11.05 -27.57
CA ARG A 127 24.22 10.95 -27.43
C ARG A 127 24.90 12.26 -27.04
N ALA A 128 24.19 13.38 -26.99
CA ALA A 128 24.74 14.64 -26.58
C ALA A 128 25.37 14.57 -25.19
N ALA A 129 26.60 15.09 -25.04
CA ALA A 129 27.39 14.98 -23.81
C ALA A 129 27.27 16.24 -22.92
N ASP A 130 26.08 16.83 -22.89
CA ASP A 130 25.74 17.99 -22.04
C ASP A 130 25.22 17.54 -20.62
N PHE A 131 25.02 16.25 -20.42
CA PHE A 131 24.68 15.64 -19.14
C PHE A 131 25.90 14.93 -18.55
N ARG A 132 26.45 15.44 -17.45
CA ARG A 132 27.55 14.73 -16.76
C ARG A 132 27.02 13.57 -15.93
N PRO A 133 27.73 12.42 -15.83
CA PRO A 133 29.11 12.21 -16.26
C PRO A 133 29.32 11.79 -17.72
N LYS A 134 28.25 11.45 -18.48
CA LYS A 134 28.37 10.99 -19.87
C LYS A 134 27.42 11.74 -20.82
N ASP A 135 26.51 10.98 -21.47
CA ASP A 135 25.51 11.48 -22.40
C ASP A 135 24.10 11.47 -21.76
N ARG A 136 23.13 12.06 -22.47
CA ARG A 136 21.74 12.15 -21.99
C ARG A 136 21.12 10.78 -21.73
N LEU A 137 21.35 9.80 -22.64
CA LEU A 137 20.80 8.45 -22.50
C LEU A 137 21.37 7.74 -21.27
N PHE A 138 22.67 7.85 -21.03
CA PHE A 138 23.30 7.24 -19.87
C PHE A 138 22.68 7.78 -18.57
N VAL A 139 22.57 9.10 -18.45
CA VAL A 139 22.00 9.73 -17.26
C VAL A 139 20.51 9.42 -17.11
N ALA A 140 19.74 9.37 -18.21
CA ALA A 140 18.34 8.98 -18.16
C ALA A 140 18.18 7.54 -17.60
N LYS A 141 18.99 6.60 -18.08
CA LYS A 141 18.99 5.21 -17.58
C LYS A 141 19.34 5.13 -16.09
N GLU A 142 20.35 5.87 -15.64
CA GLU A 142 20.78 5.91 -14.25
C GLU A 142 19.64 6.43 -13.36
N VAL A 143 19.03 7.57 -13.72
CA VAL A 143 17.93 8.17 -12.95
C VAL A 143 16.68 7.27 -12.95
N ILE A 144 16.34 6.63 -14.06
CA ILE A 144 15.25 5.65 -14.12
C ILE A 144 15.52 4.49 -13.15
N ALA A 145 16.75 3.95 -13.15
CA ALA A 145 17.11 2.86 -12.26
C ALA A 145 17.02 3.27 -10.77
N GLU A 146 17.50 4.45 -10.43
CA GLU A 146 17.51 4.95 -9.06
C GLU A 146 16.11 5.34 -8.56
N GLN A 147 15.31 6.05 -9.36
CA GLN A 147 14.06 6.65 -8.90
C GLN A 147 12.85 5.73 -9.10
N VAL A 148 12.79 5.00 -10.21
CA VAL A 148 11.62 4.21 -10.57
C VAL A 148 11.76 2.76 -10.16
N LEU A 149 12.93 2.14 -10.39
CA LEU A 149 13.11 0.73 -10.05
C LEU A 149 13.25 0.49 -8.53
N SER A 150 13.47 1.52 -7.73
CA SER A 150 13.47 1.43 -6.26
C SER A 150 12.07 1.25 -5.65
N ARG A 151 10.98 1.36 -6.43
CA ARG A 151 9.58 1.32 -5.97
C ARG A 151 8.98 -0.10 -6.11
N PRO A 152 9.04 -0.96 -5.10
CA PRO A 152 8.76 -2.40 -5.23
C PRO A 152 7.28 -2.74 -5.51
N ARG A 153 6.35 -1.81 -5.30
CA ARG A 153 4.91 -2.02 -5.45
C ARG A 153 4.37 -1.69 -6.82
N ASP A 154 5.05 -0.80 -7.54
CA ASP A 154 4.60 -0.33 -8.83
C ASP A 154 5.00 -1.33 -9.91
N ARG A 155 4.18 -1.52 -10.93
CA ARG A 155 4.61 -2.20 -12.14
C ARG A 155 5.22 -1.20 -13.08
N VAL A 156 6.33 -1.57 -13.67
CA VAL A 156 7.03 -0.70 -14.63
C VAL A 156 7.19 -1.43 -15.95
N GLY A 157 6.87 -0.75 -17.04
CA GLY A 157 7.15 -1.17 -18.41
C GLY A 157 8.13 -0.22 -19.06
N LEU A 158 8.84 -0.68 -20.07
CA LEU A 158 9.80 0.12 -20.82
C LEU A 158 9.51 0.03 -22.33
N VAL A 159 9.23 1.16 -22.92
CA VAL A 159 9.17 1.38 -24.38
C VAL A 159 10.33 2.26 -24.75
N VAL A 160 11.03 1.93 -25.82
CA VAL A 160 12.05 2.80 -26.44
C VAL A 160 11.57 3.25 -27.80
N PHE A 161 11.92 4.44 -28.20
CA PHE A 161 11.58 4.95 -29.52
C PHE A 161 12.70 5.84 -30.10
N ALA A 162 12.80 5.82 -31.40
CA ALA A 162 13.58 6.71 -32.22
C ALA A 162 12.77 6.97 -33.49
N GLY A 163 13.20 6.58 -34.70
CA GLY A 163 12.36 6.61 -35.89
C GLY A 163 11.16 5.65 -35.87
N GLU A 164 11.17 4.68 -34.97
CA GLU A 164 10.12 3.71 -34.68
C GLU A 164 10.08 3.40 -33.19
N ALA A 165 9.01 2.76 -32.69
CA ALA A 165 8.85 2.44 -31.28
C ALA A 165 8.82 0.92 -31.00
N PHE A 166 9.46 0.50 -29.91
CA PHE A 166 9.54 -0.92 -29.51
C PHE A 166 9.33 -1.10 -28.01
N THR A 167 8.62 -2.16 -27.64
CA THR A 167 8.51 -2.55 -26.23
C THR A 167 9.75 -3.35 -25.81
N GLN A 168 10.53 -2.81 -24.91
CA GLN A 168 11.71 -3.46 -24.34
C GLN A 168 11.35 -4.36 -23.16
N ALA A 169 10.39 -3.93 -22.33
CA ALA A 169 9.84 -4.72 -21.25
C ALA A 169 8.34 -4.44 -21.07
N PRO A 170 7.49 -5.48 -20.91
CA PRO A 170 6.11 -5.31 -20.53
C PRO A 170 6.02 -4.84 -19.07
N LEU A 171 4.81 -4.46 -18.61
CA LEU A 171 4.56 -4.12 -17.20
C LEU A 171 4.92 -5.30 -16.28
N THR A 172 5.89 -5.12 -15.42
CA THR A 172 6.40 -6.15 -14.51
C THR A 172 6.80 -5.57 -13.15
N HIS A 173 6.81 -6.40 -12.12
CA HIS A 173 7.43 -6.14 -10.83
C HIS A 173 8.90 -6.59 -10.76
N ASP A 174 9.38 -7.33 -11.77
CA ASP A 174 10.75 -7.84 -11.79
C ASP A 174 11.76 -6.73 -12.07
N ARG A 175 12.36 -6.22 -11.00
CA ARG A 175 13.34 -5.14 -11.03
C ARG A 175 14.68 -5.56 -11.63
N ALA A 176 15.06 -6.81 -11.45
CA ALA A 176 16.30 -7.35 -11.99
C ALA A 176 16.23 -7.44 -13.51
N LEU A 177 15.12 -7.96 -14.05
CA LEU A 177 14.83 -7.98 -15.46
C LEU A 177 14.83 -6.57 -16.06
N LEU A 178 14.06 -5.64 -15.44
CA LEU A 178 13.97 -4.26 -15.93
C LEU A 178 15.33 -3.56 -15.95
N LYS A 179 16.15 -3.77 -14.92
CA LYS A 179 17.50 -3.21 -14.86
C LYS A 179 18.37 -3.79 -15.98
N THR A 180 18.37 -5.09 -16.19
CA THR A 180 19.14 -5.75 -17.24
C THR A 180 18.74 -5.23 -18.62
N VAL A 181 17.43 -5.13 -18.88
CA VAL A 181 16.89 -4.59 -20.13
C VAL A 181 17.28 -3.13 -20.33
N LEU A 182 17.12 -2.30 -19.30
CA LEU A 182 17.48 -0.88 -19.31
C LEU A 182 18.98 -0.67 -19.56
N ASP A 183 19.83 -1.47 -18.92
CA ASP A 183 21.29 -1.41 -19.11
C ASP A 183 21.68 -1.77 -20.56
N GLY A 184 20.90 -2.63 -21.21
CA GLY A 184 21.09 -3.03 -22.62
C GLY A 184 20.64 -1.97 -23.64
N VAL A 185 19.82 -0.99 -23.26
CA VAL A 185 19.33 0.06 -24.16
C VAL A 185 20.49 0.93 -24.69
N ARG A 186 20.52 1.13 -26.01
CA ARG A 186 21.57 1.90 -26.72
C ARG A 186 20.95 2.73 -27.84
N THR A 187 21.60 3.83 -28.18
CA THR A 187 21.29 4.61 -29.38
C THR A 187 21.80 3.89 -30.63
N GLY A 188 21.19 4.18 -31.80
CA GLY A 188 21.64 3.66 -33.09
C GLY A 188 21.26 2.22 -33.41
N VAL A 189 20.46 1.54 -32.55
CA VAL A 189 19.90 0.20 -32.81
C VAL A 189 18.62 0.32 -33.67
N ILE A 190 17.86 1.39 -33.46
CA ILE A 190 16.66 1.74 -34.20
C ILE A 190 17.02 2.80 -35.23
N ARG A 191 16.31 2.81 -36.37
CA ARG A 191 16.45 3.88 -37.37
C ARG A 191 16.37 5.25 -36.70
N ASP A 192 17.24 6.14 -37.06
CA ASP A 192 17.29 7.49 -36.48
C ASP A 192 16.03 8.30 -36.80
N GLY A 193 15.69 9.19 -35.90
CA GLY A 193 14.47 9.98 -35.91
C GLY A 193 13.83 10.03 -34.53
N THR A 194 12.74 10.76 -34.39
CA THR A 194 12.02 10.90 -33.10
C THR A 194 10.51 10.77 -33.33
N ALA A 195 9.99 9.55 -33.14
CA ALA A 195 8.60 9.17 -33.34
C ALA A 195 7.84 9.23 -32.00
N ILE A 196 7.61 10.44 -31.49
CA ILE A 196 6.91 10.65 -30.17
C ILE A 196 5.52 10.06 -30.21
N GLY A 197 4.77 10.22 -31.32
CA GLY A 197 3.43 9.68 -31.48
C GLY A 197 3.39 8.16 -31.35
N ASP A 198 4.30 7.46 -32.05
CA ASP A 198 4.39 5.99 -31.98
C ASP A 198 4.84 5.52 -30.60
N GLY A 199 5.84 6.19 -30.00
CA GLY A 199 6.33 5.90 -28.64
C GLY A 199 5.24 6.00 -27.59
N LEU A 200 4.46 7.09 -27.65
CA LEU A 200 3.33 7.32 -26.74
C LEU A 200 2.21 6.31 -26.99
N ALA A 201 1.82 6.07 -28.23
CA ALA A 201 0.77 5.10 -28.57
C ALA A 201 1.12 3.67 -28.11
N LEU A 202 2.38 3.26 -28.33
CA LEU A 202 2.84 1.95 -27.85
C LEU A 202 2.87 1.86 -26.34
N ALA A 203 3.26 2.93 -25.64
CA ALA A 203 3.22 2.97 -24.18
C ALA A 203 1.77 2.85 -23.65
N LEU A 204 0.82 3.53 -24.27
CA LEU A 204 -0.61 3.42 -23.95
C LEU A 204 -1.15 2.02 -24.19
N ALA A 205 -0.78 1.36 -25.29
CA ALA A 205 -1.15 -0.02 -25.58
C ALA A 205 -0.65 -1.00 -24.51
N ARG A 206 0.52 -0.74 -23.87
CA ARG A 206 1.00 -1.56 -22.73
C ARG A 206 0.17 -1.34 -21.46
N LEU A 207 -0.51 -0.19 -21.33
CA LEU A 207 -1.38 0.14 -20.18
C LEU A 207 -2.85 -0.26 -20.39
N GLU A 208 -3.26 -0.59 -21.60
CA GLU A 208 -4.66 -0.91 -21.93
C GLU A 208 -5.19 -2.08 -21.10
N SER A 209 -4.45 -3.17 -21.01
CA SER A 209 -4.82 -4.35 -20.23
C SER A 209 -4.64 -4.21 -18.71
N SER A 210 -4.14 -3.06 -18.26
CA SER A 210 -3.89 -2.80 -16.85
C SER A 210 -5.21 -2.62 -16.08
N LYS A 211 -5.28 -3.24 -14.90
CA LYS A 211 -6.38 -3.08 -13.93
C LYS A 211 -6.05 -2.06 -12.83
N ALA A 212 -4.86 -1.45 -12.85
CA ALA A 212 -4.48 -0.45 -11.87
C ALA A 212 -5.38 0.78 -11.98
N LYS A 213 -5.73 1.38 -10.85
CA LYS A 213 -6.51 2.62 -10.80
C LYS A 213 -5.71 3.81 -11.32
N THR A 214 -4.41 3.83 -11.05
CA THR A 214 -3.51 4.87 -11.53
C THR A 214 -2.59 4.30 -12.60
N LYS A 215 -2.73 4.83 -13.82
CA LYS A 215 -1.93 4.48 -14.99
C LYS A 215 -1.24 5.72 -15.50
N THR A 216 0.05 5.61 -15.84
CA THR A 216 0.80 6.77 -16.28
C THR A 216 1.88 6.41 -17.29
N VAL A 217 2.17 7.37 -18.17
CA VAL A 217 3.33 7.33 -19.06
C VAL A 217 4.29 8.45 -18.66
N ILE A 218 5.56 8.12 -18.47
CA ILE A 218 6.65 9.09 -18.34
C ILE A 218 7.38 9.09 -19.69
N LEU A 219 7.26 10.19 -20.41
CA LEU A 219 7.85 10.35 -21.75
C LEU A 219 9.14 11.18 -21.66
N LEU A 220 10.29 10.56 -21.94
CA LEU A 220 11.58 11.22 -21.97
C LEU A 220 12.03 11.42 -23.41
N THR A 221 12.26 12.66 -23.82
CA THR A 221 12.75 13.00 -25.14
C THR A 221 13.54 14.32 -25.08
N ASP A 222 14.42 14.54 -26.02
CA ASP A 222 15.20 15.78 -26.16
C ASP A 222 14.84 16.56 -27.42
N GLY A 223 13.94 16.06 -28.26
CA GLY A 223 13.63 16.58 -29.55
C GLY A 223 12.16 16.79 -29.88
N ASP A 224 11.94 17.31 -31.08
CA ASP A 224 10.63 17.42 -31.69
C ASP A 224 10.27 16.15 -32.45
N ASN A 225 8.98 15.92 -32.64
CA ASN A 225 8.50 14.81 -33.47
C ASN A 225 8.84 15.06 -34.94
N ASN A 226 9.68 14.20 -35.53
CA ASN A 226 10.10 14.29 -36.93
C ASN A 226 9.94 12.97 -37.71
N SER A 227 9.45 11.93 -37.07
CA SER A 227 9.28 10.58 -37.60
C SER A 227 8.04 9.91 -37.00
N GLY A 228 7.76 8.70 -37.45
CA GLY A 228 6.66 7.89 -36.98
C GLY A 228 5.46 7.85 -37.92
N ALA A 229 4.63 6.83 -37.75
CA ALA A 229 3.41 6.63 -38.50
C ALA A 229 2.21 7.36 -37.86
N LEU A 230 2.22 7.53 -36.54
CA LEU A 230 1.15 8.16 -35.79
C LEU A 230 1.52 9.59 -35.37
N ALA A 231 0.63 10.52 -35.66
CA ALA A 231 0.79 11.91 -35.21
C ALA A 231 0.67 11.99 -33.68
N PRO A 232 1.48 12.82 -32.99
CA PRO A 232 1.39 13.00 -31.55
C PRO A 232 0.00 13.41 -31.06
N GLU A 233 -0.75 14.17 -31.87
CA GLU A 233 -2.13 14.57 -31.58
C GLU A 233 -3.08 13.38 -31.44
N THR A 234 -2.92 12.39 -32.30
CA THR A 234 -3.71 11.15 -32.23
C THR A 234 -3.37 10.35 -30.98
N ALA A 235 -2.07 10.26 -30.63
CA ALA A 235 -1.64 9.59 -29.41
C ALA A 235 -2.13 10.31 -28.14
N MET A 236 -2.19 11.65 -28.14
CA MET A 236 -2.80 12.43 -27.06
C MET A 236 -4.29 12.12 -26.89
N GLN A 237 -5.04 12.00 -27.99
CA GLN A 237 -6.46 11.65 -27.93
C GLN A 237 -6.65 10.25 -27.34
N LEU A 238 -5.86 9.27 -27.78
CA LEU A 238 -5.86 7.92 -27.20
C LEU A 238 -5.57 7.95 -25.68
N ALA A 239 -4.61 8.78 -25.22
CA ALA A 239 -4.31 8.89 -23.81
C ALA A 239 -5.50 9.40 -23.00
N LYS A 240 -6.28 10.36 -23.53
CA LYS A 240 -7.51 10.85 -22.92
C LYS A 240 -8.59 9.75 -22.85
N ASP A 241 -8.79 9.04 -23.95
CA ASP A 241 -9.83 8.02 -24.08
C ASP A 241 -9.62 6.89 -23.07
N VAL A 242 -8.36 6.54 -22.79
CA VAL A 242 -7.99 5.53 -21.78
C VAL A 242 -7.68 6.10 -20.38
N SER A 243 -7.89 7.41 -20.18
CA SER A 243 -7.64 8.13 -18.92
C SER A 243 -6.24 7.91 -18.35
N VAL A 244 -5.22 7.92 -19.20
CA VAL A 244 -3.81 7.79 -18.83
C VAL A 244 -3.17 9.17 -18.79
N LYS A 245 -2.54 9.50 -17.64
CA LYS A 245 -1.78 10.75 -17.48
C LYS A 245 -0.41 10.59 -18.10
N VAL A 246 0.01 11.61 -18.88
CA VAL A 246 1.33 11.63 -19.50
C VAL A 246 2.17 12.72 -18.86
N PHE A 247 3.39 12.37 -18.45
CA PHE A 247 4.37 13.29 -17.88
C PHE A 247 5.57 13.40 -18.81
N PRO A 248 5.57 14.37 -19.74
CA PRO A 248 6.71 14.61 -20.60
C PRO A 248 7.84 15.28 -19.83
N ILE A 249 9.05 14.76 -20.01
CA ILE A 249 10.31 15.35 -19.53
C ILE A 249 11.16 15.68 -20.75
N LEU A 250 11.39 16.98 -20.98
CA LEU A 250 12.33 17.46 -21.98
C LEU A 250 13.75 17.36 -21.40
N VAL A 251 14.59 16.56 -22.05
CA VAL A 251 15.99 16.34 -21.66
C VAL A 251 16.89 17.25 -22.46
N GLY A 252 17.51 18.21 -21.80
CA GLY A 252 18.40 19.20 -22.47
C GLY A 252 18.01 20.65 -22.22
N LYS A 253 19.01 21.52 -22.29
CA LYS A 253 18.83 23.00 -22.20
C LYS A 253 18.63 23.65 -23.55
N GLY A 254 18.98 22.94 -24.63
CA GLY A 254 19.10 23.51 -25.95
C GLY A 254 20.40 24.31 -26.14
N GLY A 255 20.60 24.80 -27.38
CA GLY A 255 21.78 25.55 -27.75
C GLY A 255 22.97 24.67 -28.12
N ARG A 256 24.17 25.20 -28.03
CA ARG A 256 25.38 24.48 -28.42
C ARG A 256 25.79 23.46 -27.41
N VAL A 257 25.81 22.18 -27.80
CA VAL A 257 26.13 21.03 -26.95
C VAL A 257 27.30 20.24 -27.56
N PRO A 258 28.17 19.64 -26.72
CA PRO A 258 29.20 18.74 -27.21
C PRO A 258 28.56 17.42 -27.68
N PHE A 259 28.86 17.05 -28.93
CA PHE A 259 28.35 15.83 -29.53
C PHE A 259 29.53 14.94 -29.98
N PRO A 260 29.50 13.60 -29.68
CA PRO A 260 30.58 12.73 -30.07
C PRO A 260 30.64 12.52 -31.59
N ASP A 261 31.78 12.82 -32.17
CA ASP A 261 32.10 12.72 -33.62
C ASP A 261 33.33 11.84 -33.82
N GLY A 262 33.17 10.53 -33.56
CA GLY A 262 34.24 9.55 -33.72
C GLY A 262 35.29 9.57 -32.62
N VAL A 263 36.49 9.08 -32.98
CA VAL A 263 37.65 9.04 -32.10
C VAL A 263 38.83 9.77 -32.76
N ASP A 264 39.73 10.29 -31.96
CA ASP A 264 40.98 10.88 -32.45
C ASP A 264 42.01 9.77 -32.83
N LEU A 265 43.18 10.21 -33.27
CA LEU A 265 44.27 9.30 -33.67
C LEU A 265 44.80 8.44 -32.54
N PHE A 266 44.48 8.74 -31.29
CA PHE A 266 44.88 8.02 -30.08
C PHE A 266 43.73 7.19 -29.47
N GLY A 267 42.55 7.14 -30.17
CA GLY A 267 41.40 6.41 -29.71
C GLY A 267 40.54 7.14 -28.65
N ALA A 268 40.84 8.38 -28.33
CA ALA A 268 40.04 9.19 -27.43
C ALA A 268 38.78 9.75 -28.14
N PRO A 269 37.60 9.84 -27.47
CA PRO A 269 36.40 10.39 -28.07
C PRO A 269 36.61 11.86 -28.52
N ARG A 270 36.32 12.14 -29.78
CA ARG A 270 36.30 13.50 -30.32
C ARG A 270 34.92 14.11 -30.18
N TYR A 271 34.82 15.33 -29.73
CA TYR A 271 33.55 16.08 -29.59
C TYR A 271 33.54 17.31 -30.50
N VAL A 272 32.40 17.49 -31.16
CA VAL A 272 32.10 18.68 -31.95
C VAL A 272 30.95 19.45 -31.27
N SER A 273 30.97 20.76 -31.43
CA SER A 273 29.87 21.59 -30.87
C SER A 273 28.75 21.69 -31.91
N VAL A 274 27.60 21.09 -31.58
CA VAL A 274 26.40 21.07 -32.43
C VAL A 274 25.33 21.93 -31.78
N ASP A 275 24.64 22.73 -32.60
CA ASP A 275 23.46 23.49 -32.14
C ASP A 275 22.24 22.57 -32.15
N MET A 276 21.65 22.34 -30.98
CA MET A 276 20.48 21.48 -30.78
C MET A 276 19.36 22.32 -30.16
N PRO A 277 18.53 23.01 -30.97
CA PRO A 277 17.38 23.73 -30.45
C PRO A 277 16.39 22.75 -29.83
N VAL A 278 15.73 23.16 -28.76
CA VAL A 278 14.66 22.38 -28.14
C VAL A 278 13.35 23.15 -28.23
N ASN A 279 12.29 22.42 -28.54
CA ASN A 279 10.94 22.99 -28.61
C ASN A 279 10.00 22.34 -27.59
N PRO A 280 9.67 23.00 -26.48
CA PRO A 280 8.81 22.42 -25.46
C PRO A 280 7.31 22.49 -25.82
N ALA A 281 6.91 23.09 -26.92
CA ALA A 281 5.50 23.38 -27.22
C ALA A 281 4.66 22.11 -27.33
N LEU A 282 5.13 21.10 -28.06
CA LEU A 282 4.47 19.84 -28.24
C LEU A 282 4.33 19.11 -26.88
N LEU A 283 5.40 19.03 -26.11
CA LEU A 283 5.43 18.32 -24.83
C LEU A 283 4.54 19.00 -23.78
N LYS A 284 4.50 20.33 -23.76
CA LYS A 284 3.55 21.10 -22.93
C LYS A 284 2.10 20.83 -23.34
N LYS A 285 1.83 20.73 -24.65
CA LYS A 285 0.50 20.37 -25.16
C LYS A 285 0.10 18.97 -24.72
N ILE A 286 0.99 17.97 -24.86
CA ILE A 286 0.75 16.60 -24.38
C ILE A 286 0.40 16.60 -22.89
N ALA A 287 1.21 17.23 -22.05
CA ALA A 287 0.98 17.30 -20.61
C ALA A 287 -0.38 17.91 -20.26
N LYS A 288 -0.72 19.05 -20.87
CA LYS A 288 -1.97 19.76 -20.62
C LYS A 288 -3.19 18.94 -21.02
N GLU A 289 -3.15 18.31 -22.19
CA GLU A 289 -4.28 17.58 -22.75
C GLU A 289 -4.54 16.23 -22.04
N THR A 290 -3.56 15.69 -21.34
CA THR A 290 -3.63 14.39 -20.65
C THR A 290 -3.66 14.50 -19.13
N ASP A 291 -3.99 15.67 -18.55
CA ASP A 291 -3.98 15.95 -17.10
C ASP A 291 -2.65 15.57 -16.40
N GLY A 292 -1.57 15.63 -17.16
CA GLY A 292 -0.21 15.43 -16.67
C GLY A 292 0.48 16.74 -16.28
N ALA A 293 1.81 16.71 -16.27
CA ALA A 293 2.64 17.89 -16.08
C ALA A 293 3.91 17.80 -16.91
N PHE A 294 4.31 18.93 -17.49
CA PHE A 294 5.55 19.06 -18.24
C PHE A 294 6.71 19.39 -17.30
N PHE A 295 7.86 18.75 -17.56
CA PHE A 295 9.11 19.00 -16.86
C PHE A 295 10.23 19.25 -17.88
N GLN A 296 11.25 19.98 -17.47
CA GLN A 296 12.46 20.18 -18.26
C GLN A 296 13.68 19.95 -17.37
N ALA A 297 14.57 19.08 -17.82
CA ALA A 297 15.81 18.74 -17.15
C ALA A 297 16.99 19.14 -18.00
N GLY A 298 17.84 20.00 -17.49
CA GLY A 298 19.06 20.43 -18.18
C GLY A 298 20.32 19.76 -17.67
N ASP A 299 20.21 18.91 -16.65
CA ASP A 299 21.29 18.15 -16.05
C ASP A 299 20.71 16.96 -15.24
N LYS A 300 21.59 16.10 -14.69
CA LYS A 300 21.19 14.93 -13.89
C LYS A 300 20.28 15.32 -12.72
N ARG A 301 20.65 16.35 -11.96
CA ARG A 301 19.87 16.80 -10.80
C ARG A 301 18.46 17.28 -11.17
N GLY A 302 18.35 18.02 -12.27
CA GLY A 302 17.05 18.46 -12.80
C GLY A 302 16.18 17.28 -13.21
N LEU A 303 16.78 16.22 -13.77
CA LEU A 303 16.08 15.00 -14.14
C LEU A 303 15.60 14.23 -12.90
N GLU A 304 16.44 14.05 -11.88
CA GLU A 304 16.09 13.45 -10.59
C GLU A 304 14.92 14.19 -9.94
N THR A 305 15.00 15.52 -9.86
CA THR A 305 13.94 16.37 -9.28
C THR A 305 12.62 16.22 -10.05
N SER A 306 12.70 16.14 -11.39
CA SER A 306 11.51 15.92 -12.24
C SER A 306 10.84 14.59 -11.95
N PHE A 307 11.62 13.51 -11.86
CA PHE A 307 11.09 12.18 -11.48
C PHE A 307 10.49 12.18 -10.08
N GLN A 308 11.16 12.75 -9.10
CA GLN A 308 10.63 12.86 -7.72
C GLN A 308 9.29 13.60 -7.70
N ALA A 309 9.20 14.75 -8.38
CA ALA A 309 7.95 15.52 -8.45
C ALA A 309 6.81 14.76 -9.13
N ILE A 310 7.10 13.96 -10.16
CA ILE A 310 6.11 13.08 -10.80
C ILE A 310 5.65 12.00 -9.81
N LEU A 311 6.57 11.28 -9.19
CA LEU A 311 6.27 10.19 -8.27
C LEU A 311 5.47 10.66 -7.06
N GLU A 312 5.80 11.82 -6.49
CA GLU A 312 5.02 12.44 -5.41
C GLU A 312 3.59 12.80 -5.84
N ARG A 313 3.40 13.29 -7.08
CA ARG A 313 2.06 13.56 -7.62
C ARG A 313 1.25 12.29 -7.79
N LEU A 314 1.89 11.22 -8.25
CA LEU A 314 1.26 9.92 -8.42
C LEU A 314 0.85 9.33 -7.06
N ASP A 315 1.73 9.39 -6.05
CA ASP A 315 1.43 8.91 -4.69
C ASP A 315 0.24 9.67 -4.08
N ARG A 316 0.18 11.00 -4.25
CA ARG A 316 -0.98 11.81 -3.83
C ARG A 316 -2.26 11.39 -4.54
N SER A 317 -2.22 11.15 -5.85
CA SER A 317 -3.41 10.74 -6.60
C SER A 317 -3.95 9.38 -6.17
N VAL A 318 -3.10 8.47 -5.72
CA VAL A 318 -3.51 7.17 -5.16
C VAL A 318 -4.18 7.36 -3.79
N LEU A 319 -3.66 8.25 -2.97
CA LEU A 319 -4.24 8.56 -1.65
C LEU A 319 -5.61 9.23 -1.78
N ASP A 320 -5.79 10.14 -2.73
CA ASP A 320 -7.04 10.86 -2.96
C ASP A 320 -8.11 9.97 -3.62
N GLY A 321 -7.73 9.02 -4.45
CA GLY A 321 -8.63 8.16 -5.22
C GLY A 321 -9.06 6.85 -4.57
N SER A 322 -8.44 6.46 -3.45
CA SER A 322 -8.75 5.20 -2.77
C SER A 322 -9.08 5.45 -1.30
N PRO A 323 -10.23 4.96 -0.78
CA PRO A 323 -10.44 4.97 0.65
C PRO A 323 -9.29 4.20 1.31
N PRO A 324 -8.66 4.76 2.35
CA PRO A 324 -7.53 4.12 3.00
C PRO A 324 -7.96 2.76 3.53
N VAL A 325 -7.31 1.69 3.07
CA VAL A 325 -7.52 0.35 3.62
C VAL A 325 -6.99 0.37 5.05
N ARG A 326 -7.91 0.33 6.00
CA ARG A 326 -7.61 0.26 7.43
C ARG A 326 -7.60 -1.21 7.83
N ARG A 327 -6.48 -1.71 8.32
CA ARG A 327 -6.45 -3.08 8.85
C ARG A 327 -7.32 -3.16 10.10
N PRO A 328 -8.26 -4.11 10.17
CA PRO A 328 -9.03 -4.31 11.39
C PRO A 328 -8.07 -4.82 12.48
N LEU A 329 -8.07 -4.14 13.62
CA LEU A 329 -7.37 -4.60 14.81
C LEU A 329 -8.35 -5.43 15.64
N PRO A 330 -8.20 -6.78 15.71
CA PRO A 330 -9.15 -7.65 16.40
C PRO A 330 -9.05 -7.46 17.91
N LEU A 331 -10.19 -7.29 18.56
CA LEU A 331 -10.33 -7.23 20.03
C LEU A 331 -10.65 -8.60 20.64
N SER A 332 -10.73 -9.65 19.83
CA SER A 332 -11.13 -10.99 20.26
C SER A 332 -10.28 -11.54 21.42
N ALA A 333 -8.97 -11.35 21.38
CA ALA A 333 -8.07 -11.78 22.46
C ALA A 333 -8.29 -10.98 23.75
N ALA A 334 -8.54 -9.67 23.64
CA ALA A 334 -8.81 -8.81 24.80
C ALA A 334 -10.14 -9.16 25.51
N VAL A 335 -11.10 -9.77 24.78
CA VAL A 335 -12.36 -10.23 25.33
C VAL A 335 -12.27 -11.69 25.80
N ALA A 336 -11.55 -12.56 25.08
CA ALA A 336 -11.44 -13.97 25.38
C ALA A 336 -10.65 -14.24 26.68
N LEU A 337 -9.56 -13.51 26.93
CA LEU A 337 -8.74 -13.70 28.12
C LEU A 337 -9.53 -13.48 29.44
N PRO A 338 -10.22 -12.34 29.65
CA PRO A 338 -11.03 -12.16 30.86
C PRO A 338 -12.18 -13.17 30.97
N ALA A 339 -12.81 -13.56 29.84
CA ALA A 339 -13.83 -14.57 29.83
C ALA A 339 -13.28 -15.92 30.37
N TRP A 340 -12.13 -16.35 29.88
CA TRP A 340 -11.46 -17.57 30.32
C TRP A 340 -11.10 -17.52 31.82
N LEU A 341 -10.51 -16.38 32.27
CA LEU A 341 -10.19 -16.20 33.71
C LEU A 341 -11.43 -16.29 34.60
N LEU A 342 -12.57 -15.74 34.19
CA LEU A 342 -13.81 -15.80 34.90
C LEU A 342 -14.34 -17.23 35.00
N VAL A 343 -14.22 -18.04 33.94
CA VAL A 343 -14.60 -19.48 33.97
C VAL A 343 -13.71 -20.22 34.94
N VAL A 344 -12.39 -20.05 34.88
CA VAL A 344 -11.46 -20.72 35.81
C VAL A 344 -11.76 -20.33 37.25
N LEU A 345 -11.99 -19.06 37.53
CA LEU A 345 -12.35 -18.57 38.87
C LEU A 345 -13.69 -19.16 39.35
N ALA A 346 -14.69 -19.22 38.47
CA ALA A 346 -15.99 -19.82 38.81
C ALA A 346 -15.86 -21.32 39.15
N LEU A 347 -15.08 -22.08 38.39
CA LEU A 347 -14.79 -23.48 38.61
C LEU A 347 -14.00 -23.69 39.91
N TRP A 348 -13.00 -22.86 40.16
CA TRP A 348 -12.22 -22.92 41.40
C TRP A 348 -13.10 -22.66 42.64
N LEU A 349 -13.91 -21.61 42.60
CA LEU A 349 -14.87 -21.29 43.66
C LEU A 349 -15.90 -22.41 43.88
N ARG A 350 -16.31 -23.09 42.84
CA ARG A 350 -17.22 -24.24 42.92
C ARG A 350 -16.54 -25.49 43.54
N HIS A 351 -15.29 -25.73 43.19
CA HIS A 351 -14.54 -26.89 43.69
C HIS A 351 -14.13 -26.72 45.15
N THR A 352 -13.63 -25.58 45.55
CA THR A 352 -13.23 -25.30 46.94
C THR A 352 -14.39 -25.38 47.93
N ARG A 353 -15.65 -25.20 47.47
CA ARG A 353 -16.84 -25.32 48.30
C ARG A 353 -17.40 -26.75 48.39
N GLY A 354 -17.11 -27.58 47.38
CA GLY A 354 -17.50 -28.99 47.44
C GLY A 354 -16.68 -29.82 48.43
N SER A 355 -15.55 -29.29 48.89
CA SER A 355 -14.66 -29.97 49.86
C SER A 355 -14.94 -29.65 51.34
N ILE A 356 -15.96 -28.81 51.64
CA ILE A 356 -16.37 -28.51 53.03
C ILE A 356 -17.67 -29.26 53.36
N VAL A 357 -17.69 -30.54 53.08
CA VAL A 357 -18.65 -31.48 53.66
C VAL A 357 -17.86 -32.66 54.16
N PRO A 358 -17.74 -32.88 55.48
CA PRO A 358 -17.18 -34.09 56.01
C PRO A 358 -18.14 -35.25 55.76
#